data_adfa137b990f91d99789b49a371e876d
#
_entry.id   adfa137b990f91d99789b49a371e876d
#
_cell.length_a   1.000
_cell.length_b   1.000
_cell.length_c   1.000
_cell.angle_alpha   90.00
_cell.angle_beta   90.00
_cell.angle_gamma   90.00
#
_symmetry.space_group_name_H-M   'P 1'
#
loop_
_entity.id
_entity.type
_entity.pdbx_description
1 polymer ?
#
loop_
_entity_poly.entity_id
_entity_poly.type
_entity_poly.pdbx_seq_one_letter_code
_entity_poly.pdbx_strand_id
1 'polypeptide(L)'
;MSQMEHRSPGVAAYALAKGRFAEIISDLVHVDATVLLAAYRAIPRLYAITDATAAGMPDGTFEWGGRRVIKKGQRITLENGTTLAGSAVTMLDAFRNLISLGLSLEQAAEMTSTRQAEYLGLQDVGRIEPGARARAFVL
;
A
#
# COMPACT_ATOMS: atom_id res chain seq x y z
N MET A 1 -4.21 -5.09 -13.41
CA MET A 1 -3.39 -6.32 -13.20
C MET A 1 -4.26 -7.51 -13.59
N SER A 2 -3.70 -8.51 -14.30
CA SER A 2 -4.43 -9.74 -14.65
C SER A 2 -4.82 -10.53 -13.39
N GLN A 3 -5.95 -11.22 -13.44
CA GLN A 3 -6.37 -12.11 -12.37
C GLN A 3 -5.34 -13.22 -12.16
N MET A 4 -5.19 -13.69 -10.94
CA MET A 4 -4.34 -14.83 -10.60
C MET A 4 -5.15 -16.12 -10.76
N GLU A 5 -4.86 -16.88 -11.79
CA GLU A 5 -5.49 -18.18 -12.05
C GLU A 5 -4.47 -19.31 -11.90
N HIS A 6 -4.90 -20.47 -11.40
CA HIS A 6 -4.00 -21.59 -11.13
C HIS A 6 -3.30 -22.16 -12.37
N ARG A 7 -3.86 -21.97 -13.59
CA ARG A 7 -3.25 -22.40 -14.87
C ARG A 7 -2.61 -21.25 -15.66
N SER A 8 -2.93 -19.99 -15.30
CA SER A 8 -2.37 -18.78 -15.89
C SER A 8 -2.09 -17.77 -14.78
N PRO A 9 -1.07 -18.01 -13.95
CA PRO A 9 -0.92 -17.35 -12.65
C PRO A 9 -0.57 -15.86 -12.73
N GLY A 10 -0.04 -15.39 -13.84
CA GLY A 10 0.25 -13.97 -14.07
C GLY A 10 1.35 -13.40 -13.16
N VAL A 11 1.49 -12.07 -13.21
CA VAL A 11 2.54 -11.34 -12.48
C VAL A 11 2.40 -11.46 -10.96
N ALA A 12 1.16 -11.47 -10.44
CA ALA A 12 0.92 -11.55 -9.01
C ALA A 12 1.48 -12.84 -8.40
N ALA A 13 1.21 -13.99 -9.04
CA ALA A 13 1.75 -15.27 -8.56
C ALA A 13 3.27 -15.36 -8.71
N TYR A 14 3.84 -14.77 -9.77
CA TYR A 14 5.30 -14.69 -9.91
C TYR A 14 5.91 -13.87 -8.77
N ALA A 15 5.32 -12.71 -8.43
CA ALA A 15 5.75 -11.89 -7.32
C ALA A 15 5.70 -12.63 -5.98
N LEU A 16 4.61 -13.37 -5.72
CA LEU A 16 4.46 -14.20 -4.52
C LEU A 16 5.53 -15.31 -4.44
N ALA A 17 5.87 -15.92 -5.57
CA ALA A 17 6.78 -17.07 -5.62
C ALA A 17 8.26 -16.69 -5.65
N LYS A 18 8.60 -15.54 -6.24
CA LYS A 18 9.97 -15.15 -6.58
C LYS A 18 10.34 -13.72 -6.19
N GLY A 19 9.37 -12.90 -5.80
CA GLY A 19 9.60 -11.50 -5.45
C GLY A 19 10.46 -11.39 -4.20
N ARG A 20 11.53 -10.61 -4.27
CA ARG A 20 12.29 -10.19 -3.09
C ARG A 20 11.71 -8.90 -2.51
N PHE A 21 11.38 -7.95 -3.36
CA PHE A 21 10.65 -6.73 -3.07
C PHE A 21 9.36 -6.71 -3.86
N ALA A 22 8.30 -6.22 -3.27
CA ALA A 22 7.07 -5.87 -3.97
C ALA A 22 6.32 -4.76 -3.22
N GLU A 23 5.56 -4.01 -3.97
CA GLU A 23 4.67 -2.97 -3.47
C GLU A 23 3.26 -3.53 -3.28
N ILE A 24 2.56 -3.07 -2.25
CA ILE A 24 1.16 -3.43 -2.02
C ILE A 24 0.37 -2.23 -1.51
N ILE A 25 -0.81 -2.03 -2.07
CA ILE A 25 -1.75 -1.02 -1.57
C ILE A 25 -2.47 -1.63 -0.36
N SER A 26 -2.25 -1.07 0.83
CA SER A 26 -2.81 -1.60 2.08
C SER A 26 -4.04 -0.82 2.57
N ASP A 27 -4.90 -0.42 1.64
CA ASP A 27 -6.17 0.25 1.92
C ASP A 27 -7.34 -0.70 2.21
N LEU A 28 -7.15 -2.01 2.04
CA LEU A 28 -8.17 -3.07 2.17
C LEU A 28 -9.35 -2.93 1.20
N VAL A 29 -9.17 -2.14 0.14
CA VAL A 29 -10.13 -1.92 -0.94
C VAL A 29 -9.60 -2.51 -2.26
N HIS A 30 -8.34 -2.23 -2.58
CA HIS A 30 -7.65 -2.75 -3.78
C HIS A 30 -7.20 -4.19 -3.59
N VAL A 31 -6.78 -4.53 -2.37
CA VAL A 31 -6.30 -5.87 -2.02
C VAL A 31 -7.03 -6.35 -0.78
N ASP A 32 -7.68 -7.50 -0.90
CA ASP A 32 -8.33 -8.16 0.24
C ASP A 32 -7.33 -8.47 1.35
N ALA A 33 -7.77 -8.38 2.60
CA ALA A 33 -6.98 -8.64 3.79
C ALA A 33 -6.25 -10.00 3.76
N THR A 34 -6.93 -11.04 3.30
CA THR A 34 -6.37 -12.39 3.21
C THR A 34 -5.22 -12.45 2.20
N VAL A 35 -5.39 -11.78 1.05
CA VAL A 35 -4.35 -11.71 0.01
C VAL A 35 -3.16 -10.89 0.49
N LEU A 36 -3.40 -9.78 1.21
CA LEU A 36 -2.35 -8.96 1.81
C LEU A 36 -1.51 -9.79 2.79
N LEU A 37 -2.17 -10.53 3.70
CA LEU A 37 -1.46 -11.38 4.66
C LEU A 37 -0.71 -12.53 3.98
N ALA A 38 -1.24 -13.10 2.90
CA ALA A 38 -0.54 -14.11 2.11
C ALA A 38 0.71 -13.52 1.44
N ALA A 39 0.60 -12.33 0.85
CA ALA A 39 1.72 -11.62 0.25
C ALA A 39 2.80 -11.27 1.29
N TYR A 40 2.38 -10.80 2.49
CA TYR A 40 3.28 -10.50 3.60
C TYR A 40 4.12 -11.72 4.02
N ARG A 41 3.50 -12.91 4.05
CA ARG A 41 4.20 -14.16 4.41
C ARG A 41 5.12 -14.67 3.28
N ALA A 42 4.75 -14.42 2.03
CA ALA A 42 5.45 -14.94 0.87
C ALA A 42 6.62 -14.06 0.43
N ILE A 43 6.51 -12.74 0.53
CA ILE A 43 7.48 -11.78 -0.02
C ILE A 43 8.31 -11.17 1.11
N PRO A 44 9.62 -11.45 1.20
CA PRO A 44 10.45 -11.04 2.34
C PRO A 44 10.51 -9.53 2.58
N ARG A 45 10.48 -8.74 1.51
CA ARG A 45 10.57 -7.27 1.54
C ARG A 45 9.33 -6.63 0.91
N LEU A 46 8.13 -7.16 1.24
CA LEU A 46 6.88 -6.51 0.88
C LEU A 46 6.76 -5.18 1.61
N TYR A 47 6.41 -4.11 0.92
CA TYR A 47 6.19 -2.80 1.53
C TYR A 47 4.91 -2.14 1.04
N ALA A 48 4.32 -1.33 1.93
CA ALA A 48 3.08 -0.63 1.65
C ALA A 48 3.32 0.61 0.79
N ILE A 49 2.40 0.85 -0.12
CA ILE A 49 2.27 2.12 -0.85
C ILE A 49 0.84 2.62 -0.73
N THR A 50 0.63 3.88 -0.99
CA THR A 50 -0.72 4.46 -0.98
C THR A 50 -1.41 4.37 -2.34
N ASP A 51 -0.67 4.53 -3.43
CA ASP A 51 -1.25 4.78 -4.77
C ASP A 51 -2.32 5.88 -4.74
N ALA A 52 -2.07 6.90 -3.91
CA ALA A 52 -3.07 7.91 -3.57
C ALA A 52 -3.25 8.93 -4.68
N THR A 53 -4.49 9.11 -5.12
CA THR A 53 -4.88 10.15 -6.08
C THR A 53 -5.65 11.30 -5.41
N ALA A 54 -6.40 11.05 -4.35
CA ALA A 54 -7.20 12.04 -3.65
C ALA A 54 -7.17 11.88 -2.13
N ALA A 55 -6.02 11.46 -1.56
CA ALA A 55 -5.85 11.38 -0.11
C ALA A 55 -6.02 12.76 0.54
N GLY A 56 -6.78 12.80 1.63
CA GLY A 56 -7.04 14.04 2.36
C GLY A 56 -8.12 14.94 1.74
N MET A 57 -8.62 14.66 0.54
CA MET A 57 -9.73 15.42 -0.04
C MET A 57 -11.08 14.98 0.56
N PRO A 58 -12.08 15.89 0.64
CA PRO A 58 -13.43 15.50 1.05
C PRO A 58 -14.09 14.55 0.05
N ASP A 59 -15.18 13.89 0.45
CA ASP A 59 -15.98 13.10 -0.48
C ASP A 59 -16.57 14.01 -1.57
N GLY A 60 -16.61 13.51 -2.78
CA GLY A 60 -17.08 14.29 -3.93
C GLY A 60 -16.57 13.80 -5.27
N THR A 61 -16.82 14.60 -6.29
CA THR A 61 -16.38 14.35 -7.67
C THR A 61 -15.25 15.30 -8.03
N PHE A 62 -14.19 14.77 -8.60
CA PHE A 62 -12.99 15.51 -8.99
C PHE A 62 -12.56 15.15 -10.41
N GLU A 63 -11.73 16.00 -11.00
CA GLU A 63 -11.01 15.66 -12.22
C GLU A 63 -9.59 15.20 -11.88
N TRP A 64 -9.21 14.04 -12.38
CA TRP A 64 -7.88 13.47 -12.22
C TRP A 64 -7.38 12.87 -13.54
N GLY A 65 -6.27 13.38 -14.05
CA GLY A 65 -5.69 12.90 -15.31
C GLY A 65 -6.65 12.99 -16.50
N GLY A 66 -7.49 14.03 -16.56
CA GLY A 66 -8.49 14.22 -17.61
C GLY A 66 -9.71 13.28 -17.51
N ARG A 67 -9.90 12.63 -16.37
CA ARG A 67 -11.06 11.75 -16.09
C ARG A 67 -11.79 12.22 -14.85
N ARG A 68 -13.10 12.07 -14.83
CA ARG A 68 -13.90 12.29 -13.62
C ARG A 68 -13.78 11.07 -12.70
N VAL A 69 -13.42 11.35 -11.45
CA VAL A 69 -13.33 10.36 -10.37
C VAL A 69 -14.27 10.74 -9.24
N ILE A 70 -14.84 9.75 -8.58
CA ILE A 70 -15.74 9.91 -7.45
C ILE A 70 -15.04 9.33 -6.23
N LYS A 71 -14.80 10.16 -5.21
CA LYS A 71 -14.32 9.73 -3.91
C LYS A 71 -15.48 9.54 -2.95
N LYS A 72 -15.51 8.39 -2.29
CA LYS A 72 -16.45 8.07 -1.22
C LYS A 72 -15.72 7.30 -0.12
N GLY A 73 -15.43 7.96 1.00
CA GLY A 73 -14.57 7.43 2.04
C GLY A 73 -13.14 7.17 1.50
N GLN A 74 -12.64 5.97 1.67
CA GLN A 74 -11.32 5.57 1.15
C GLN A 74 -11.37 5.02 -0.29
N ARG A 75 -12.55 4.93 -0.88
CA ARG A 75 -12.73 4.39 -2.22
C ARG A 75 -12.79 5.51 -3.25
N ILE A 76 -12.00 5.36 -4.31
CA ILE A 76 -12.05 6.22 -5.49
C ILE A 76 -12.39 5.37 -6.70
N THR A 77 -13.39 5.81 -7.44
CA THR A 77 -13.83 5.12 -8.67
C THR A 77 -13.89 6.09 -9.84
N LEU A 78 -13.83 5.57 -11.04
CA LEU A 78 -14.24 6.31 -12.22
C LEU A 78 -15.75 6.63 -12.13
N GLU A 79 -16.23 7.51 -13.00
CA GLU A 79 -17.63 7.95 -13.06
C GLU A 79 -18.65 6.81 -13.17
N ASN A 80 -18.25 5.63 -13.66
CA ASN A 80 -19.09 4.42 -13.68
C ASN A 80 -19.37 3.84 -12.28
N GLY A 81 -18.75 4.35 -11.22
CA GLY A 81 -18.94 3.94 -9.83
C GLY A 81 -18.37 2.56 -9.44
N THR A 82 -17.78 1.84 -10.37
CA THR A 82 -17.31 0.45 -10.14
C THR A 82 -15.81 0.27 -10.34
N THR A 83 -15.25 0.92 -11.35
CA THR A 83 -13.80 0.81 -11.64
C THR A 83 -13.00 1.64 -10.68
N LEU A 84 -12.09 1.01 -9.92
CA LEU A 84 -11.18 1.71 -9.03
C LEU A 84 -10.22 2.61 -9.83
N ALA A 85 -9.95 3.80 -9.30
CA ALA A 85 -9.16 4.85 -9.93
C ALA A 85 -8.15 5.45 -8.94
N GLY A 86 -7.32 4.60 -8.36
CA GLY A 86 -6.39 4.95 -7.30
C GLY A 86 -7.01 4.88 -5.91
N SER A 87 -6.23 5.26 -4.90
CA SER A 87 -6.57 5.15 -3.49
C SER A 87 -6.73 6.53 -2.85
N ALA A 88 -7.50 6.58 -1.75
CA ALA A 88 -7.58 7.73 -0.85
C ALA A 88 -6.84 7.49 0.47
N VAL A 89 -6.19 6.34 0.63
CA VAL A 89 -5.48 5.99 1.86
C VAL A 89 -4.25 6.88 2.07
N THR A 90 -4.04 7.31 3.31
CA THR A 90 -2.76 7.89 3.72
C THR A 90 -1.80 6.78 4.19
N MET A 91 -0.51 7.06 4.29
CA MET A 91 0.44 6.08 4.84
C MET A 91 0.14 5.76 6.32
N LEU A 92 -0.43 6.70 7.07
CA LEU A 92 -0.90 6.47 8.43
C LEU A 92 -2.10 5.51 8.47
N ASP A 93 -3.04 5.65 7.54
CA ASP A 93 -4.17 4.69 7.44
C ASP A 93 -3.66 3.30 7.03
N ALA A 94 -2.71 3.24 6.09
CA ALA A 94 -2.05 2.01 5.70
C ALA A 94 -1.38 1.31 6.92
N PHE A 95 -0.66 2.07 7.73
CA PHE A 95 -0.07 1.58 8.98
C PHE A 95 -1.13 1.02 9.94
N ARG A 96 -2.22 1.77 10.18
CA ARG A 96 -3.32 1.34 11.05
C ARG A 96 -4.02 0.09 10.54
N ASN A 97 -4.22 -0.01 9.23
CA ASN A 97 -4.78 -1.19 8.59
C ASN A 97 -3.90 -2.42 8.82
N LEU A 98 -2.58 -2.31 8.68
CA LEU A 98 -1.65 -3.40 8.95
C LEU A 98 -1.73 -3.87 10.41
N ILE A 99 -1.80 -2.94 11.37
CA ILE A 99 -2.00 -3.26 12.79
C ILE A 99 -3.33 -4.00 13.00
N SER A 100 -4.42 -3.53 12.37
CA SER A 100 -5.74 -4.17 12.49
C SER A 100 -5.78 -5.60 11.94
N LEU A 101 -4.87 -5.93 11.03
CA LEU A 101 -4.67 -7.27 10.48
C LEU A 101 -3.78 -8.16 11.37
N GLY A 102 -3.31 -7.66 12.51
CA GLY A 102 -2.53 -8.42 13.49
C GLY A 102 -1.01 -8.34 13.31
N LEU A 103 -0.50 -7.43 12.48
CA LEU A 103 0.94 -7.17 12.44
C LEU A 103 1.36 -6.39 13.69
N SER A 104 2.59 -6.62 14.17
CA SER A 104 3.15 -5.83 15.27
C SER A 104 3.46 -4.39 14.82
N LEU A 105 3.67 -3.49 15.78
CA LEU A 105 4.06 -2.10 15.50
C LEU A 105 5.34 -2.05 14.66
N GLU A 106 6.32 -2.88 14.99
CA GLU A 106 7.59 -2.97 14.25
C GLU A 106 7.37 -3.45 12.81
N GLN A 107 6.57 -4.50 12.63
CA GLN A 107 6.26 -5.05 11.31
C GLN A 107 5.54 -4.03 10.43
N ALA A 108 4.57 -3.30 11.00
CA ALA A 108 3.86 -2.25 10.29
C ALA A 108 4.78 -1.07 9.96
N ALA A 109 5.66 -0.66 10.89
CA ALA A 109 6.65 0.40 10.65
C ALA A 109 7.67 -0.01 9.57
N GLU A 110 8.15 -1.26 9.59
CA GLU A 110 8.99 -1.77 8.52
C GLU A 110 8.30 -1.68 7.16
N MET A 111 7.05 -2.12 7.07
CA MET A 111 6.29 -2.11 5.81
C MET A 111 5.96 -0.70 5.32
N THR A 112 5.82 0.27 6.19
CA THR A 112 5.42 1.64 5.83
C THR A 112 6.57 2.65 5.76
N SER A 113 7.79 2.24 6.11
CA SER A 113 8.95 3.14 6.17
C SER A 113 10.27 2.46 5.82
N THR A 114 10.71 1.47 6.61
CA THR A 114 12.06 0.91 6.53
C THR A 114 12.32 0.22 5.19
N ARG A 115 11.38 -0.60 4.71
CA ARG A 115 11.54 -1.38 3.48
C ARG A 115 11.55 -0.53 2.22
N GLN A 116 10.82 0.60 2.21
CA GLN A 116 10.91 1.60 1.15
C GLN A 116 12.30 2.26 1.11
N ALA A 117 12.82 2.63 2.29
CA ALA A 117 14.16 3.19 2.39
C ALA A 117 15.23 2.20 1.90
N GLU A 118 15.11 0.93 2.29
CA GLU A 118 16.00 -0.14 1.81
C GLU A 118 15.93 -0.33 0.29
N TYR A 119 14.72 -0.34 -0.28
CA TYR A 119 14.52 -0.47 -1.72
C TYR A 119 15.16 0.67 -2.51
N LEU A 120 15.07 1.90 -1.97
CA LEU A 120 15.65 3.10 -2.57
C LEU A 120 17.15 3.29 -2.24
N GLY A 121 17.76 2.41 -1.44
CA GLY A 121 19.16 2.53 -1.02
C GLY A 121 19.42 3.67 -0.03
N LEU A 122 18.38 4.20 0.63
CA LEU A 122 18.48 5.26 1.62
C LEU A 122 18.88 4.67 2.98
N GLN A 123 20.04 5.07 3.51
CA GLN A 123 20.59 4.48 4.73
C GLN A 123 20.28 5.28 5.99
N ASP A 124 19.92 6.54 5.85
CA ASP A 124 19.75 7.49 6.94
C ASP A 124 18.29 7.87 7.24
N VAL A 125 17.32 7.15 6.64
CA VAL A 125 15.87 7.31 6.89
C VAL A 125 15.19 5.96 7.08
N GLY A 126 13.95 5.98 7.54
CA GLY A 126 13.14 4.77 7.74
C GLY A 126 13.52 3.93 8.94
N ARG A 127 14.34 4.47 9.86
CA ARG A 127 14.81 3.80 11.07
C ARG A 127 15.07 4.81 12.20
N ILE A 128 15.00 4.34 13.44
CA ILE A 128 15.31 5.12 14.63
C ILE A 128 16.61 4.56 15.20
N GLU A 129 17.74 5.16 14.81
CA GLU A 129 19.07 4.77 15.27
C GLU A 129 20.02 5.97 15.27
N PRO A 130 21.12 5.93 16.05
CA PRO A 130 22.12 6.99 16.06
C PRO A 130 22.69 7.25 14.65
N GLY A 131 22.68 8.52 14.23
CA GLY A 131 23.14 8.94 12.90
C GLY A 131 22.06 8.99 11.82
N ALA A 132 20.89 8.41 12.05
CA ALA A 132 19.75 8.54 11.13
C ALA A 132 19.09 9.91 11.27
N ARG A 133 18.45 10.37 10.17
CA ARG A 133 17.67 11.61 10.20
C ARG A 133 16.37 11.39 10.98
N ALA A 134 16.13 12.26 11.97
CA ALA A 134 14.92 12.24 12.80
C ALA A 134 13.70 12.75 11.99
N ARG A 135 13.21 11.96 11.04
CA ARG A 135 11.95 12.18 10.31
C ARG A 135 10.90 11.23 10.87
N ALA A 136 10.29 11.65 11.97
CA ALA A 136 9.30 10.87 12.69
C ALA A 136 8.09 11.74 13.03
N PHE A 137 6.97 11.09 13.29
CA PHE A 137 5.79 11.71 13.87
C PHE A 137 5.34 10.84 15.06
N VAL A 138 4.67 11.46 16.01
CA VAL A 138 4.09 10.79 17.17
C VAL A 138 2.63 10.54 16.87
N LEU A 139 2.16 9.32 17.14
CA LEU A 139 0.77 8.88 16.97
C LEU A 139 -0.06 9.25 18.22
#